data_6cb1f6ffad5c6cfec569ebe5aaced27b
#
_entry.id   6cb1f6ffad5c6cfec569ebe5aaced27b
#
_cell.length_a   1.000
_cell.length_b   1.000
_cell.length_c   1.000
_cell.angle_alpha   90.00
_cell.angle_beta   90.00
_cell.angle_gamma   90.00
#
_symmetry.space_group_name_H-M   'P 1'
#
loop_
_entity.id
_entity.type
_entity.pdbx_description
1 polymer ?
#
loop_
_entity_poly.entity_id
_entity_poly.type
_entity_poly.pdbx_seq_one_letter_code
_entity_poly.pdbx_strand_id
1 'polypeptide(L)'
;MTSQIYYPDHFNIFCGILKQRYFYRTFTETRYLHMKLMIASDIHGSAFYCKQLMDAYKQENPDKLLLLGDLLYHGPRNDLPKDYAPKQVIKMLNAISDQLICVRGNCEAEVDQMVLNFPVLSESCILYIDGQTIYATHGHINSPANPPKLHKGDVLLTGHTHIPAWKEYDNFLYLNPGSVSIPKEGSEHGYMIYEDKKFLWKTLKGDVYHTL
;
A
#
# COMPACT_ATOMS: atom_id res chain seq x y z
N MET A 1 -40.80 -30.28 30.15
CA MET A 1 -41.85 -29.32 29.83
C MET A 1 -41.36 -28.52 28.63
N THR A 2 -41.79 -28.94 27.43
CA THR A 2 -41.47 -28.35 26.13
C THR A 2 -42.57 -27.36 25.74
N SER A 3 -42.26 -26.10 25.63
CA SER A 3 -43.20 -25.11 25.13
C SER A 3 -43.00 -24.93 23.60
N GLN A 4 -43.96 -25.46 22.84
CA GLN A 4 -44.14 -25.20 21.42
C GLN A 4 -44.78 -23.83 21.28
N ILE A 5 -44.22 -22.97 20.42
CA ILE A 5 -44.84 -21.72 19.99
C ILE A 5 -45.57 -22.00 18.67
N TYR A 6 -46.90 -21.78 18.72
CA TYR A 6 -47.85 -21.90 17.61
C TYR A 6 -47.86 -20.60 16.80
N TYR A 7 -47.75 -20.67 15.48
CA TYR A 7 -48.10 -19.59 14.56
C TYR A 7 -49.46 -19.91 13.88
N PRO A 8 -50.43 -19.00 13.83
CA PRO A 8 -51.66 -19.23 13.10
C PRO A 8 -51.55 -18.86 11.63
N ASP A 9 -52.00 -19.78 10.78
CA ASP A 9 -52.30 -19.58 9.37
C ASP A 9 -53.46 -18.64 9.15
N HIS A 10 -53.50 -18.07 7.94
CA HIS A 10 -54.56 -17.33 7.24
C HIS A 10 -54.43 -15.82 7.18
N PHE A 11 -53.87 -15.36 6.07
CA PHE A 11 -54.48 -14.29 5.26
C PHE A 11 -54.17 -14.48 3.78
N ASN A 12 -55.18 -14.96 3.04
CA ASN A 12 -55.22 -14.90 1.58
C ASN A 12 -55.73 -13.52 1.16
N ILE A 13 -54.92 -12.74 0.45
CA ILE A 13 -55.42 -11.65 -0.39
C ILE A 13 -54.78 -11.76 -1.78
N PHE A 14 -55.66 -11.98 -2.77
CA PHE A 14 -55.38 -11.89 -4.20
C PHE A 14 -54.95 -10.46 -4.56
N CYS A 15 -53.75 -10.29 -5.16
CA CYS A 15 -53.53 -9.24 -6.16
C CYS A 15 -52.31 -9.56 -7.03
N GLY A 16 -52.49 -9.30 -8.31
CA GLY A 16 -51.77 -9.64 -9.53
C GLY A 16 -50.25 -9.56 -9.54
N ILE A 17 -49.77 -10.52 -10.22
CA ILE A 17 -48.64 -10.57 -11.18
C ILE A 17 -47.63 -9.42 -11.07
N LEU A 18 -46.52 -9.67 -10.35
CA LEU A 18 -45.20 -9.23 -10.72
C LEU A 18 -44.20 -10.32 -10.26
N LYS A 19 -43.71 -11.10 -11.21
CA LYS A 19 -42.62 -12.05 -11.00
C LYS A 19 -41.37 -11.27 -10.64
N GLN A 20 -41.20 -10.92 -9.38
CA GLN A 20 -39.91 -10.51 -8.87
C GLN A 20 -39.14 -11.79 -8.55
N ARG A 21 -38.23 -12.16 -9.47
CA ARG A 21 -37.24 -13.20 -9.25
C ARG A 21 -36.35 -12.72 -8.11
N TYR A 22 -36.65 -13.12 -6.88
CA TYR A 22 -35.67 -13.11 -5.80
C TYR A 22 -34.57 -14.12 -6.16
N PHE A 23 -33.49 -13.60 -6.69
CA PHE A 23 -32.25 -14.34 -6.83
C PHE A 23 -31.72 -14.59 -5.39
N TYR A 24 -32.04 -15.73 -4.81
CA TYR A 24 -31.29 -16.26 -3.68
C TYR A 24 -29.90 -16.58 -4.21
N ARG A 25 -29.00 -15.61 -4.14
CA ARG A 25 -27.57 -15.81 -4.35
C ARG A 25 -27.11 -16.64 -3.15
N THR A 26 -27.00 -17.95 -3.33
CA THR A 26 -26.35 -18.83 -2.36
C THR A 26 -24.94 -18.28 -2.12
N PHE A 27 -24.72 -17.75 -0.91
CA PHE A 27 -23.41 -17.33 -0.41
C PHE A 27 -22.57 -18.59 -0.18
N THR A 28 -22.02 -19.16 -1.22
CA THR A 28 -21.07 -20.28 -1.15
C THR A 28 -19.84 -20.07 -2.05
N GLU A 29 -19.48 -18.81 -2.28
CA GLU A 29 -18.13 -18.44 -2.63
C GLU A 29 -17.74 -17.29 -1.70
N THR A 30 -17.02 -17.62 -0.63
CA THR A 30 -16.18 -16.67 0.07
C THR A 30 -15.18 -16.20 -0.99
N ARG A 31 -15.50 -15.14 -1.71
CA ARG A 31 -14.50 -14.40 -2.47
C ARG A 31 -13.52 -13.92 -1.40
N TYR A 32 -12.46 -14.66 -1.20
CA TYR A 32 -11.25 -14.07 -0.64
C TYR A 32 -10.92 -12.93 -1.60
N LEU A 33 -11.23 -11.71 -1.18
CA LEU A 33 -10.75 -10.52 -1.86
C LEU A 33 -9.23 -10.56 -1.69
N HIS A 34 -8.54 -11.19 -2.65
CA HIS A 34 -7.10 -11.12 -2.71
C HIS A 34 -6.75 -9.66 -2.94
N MET A 35 -6.23 -9.01 -1.91
CA MET A 35 -5.77 -7.63 -2.00
C MET A 35 -4.40 -7.62 -2.66
N LYS A 36 -4.28 -6.88 -3.75
CA LYS A 36 -2.99 -6.57 -4.37
C LYS A 36 -2.56 -5.17 -3.93
N LEU A 37 -1.49 -5.09 -3.16
CA LEU A 37 -0.92 -3.84 -2.68
C LEU A 37 0.41 -3.57 -3.36
N MET A 38 0.51 -2.45 -4.07
CA MET A 38 1.80 -1.95 -4.54
C MET A 38 2.43 -1.06 -3.47
N ILE A 39 3.74 -1.16 -3.27
CA ILE A 39 4.47 -0.45 -2.21
C ILE A 39 5.71 0.21 -2.83
N ALA A 40 5.86 1.51 -2.63
CA ALA A 40 6.98 2.28 -3.16
C ALA A 40 7.46 3.33 -2.15
N SER A 41 8.67 3.81 -2.30
CA SER A 41 9.28 4.80 -1.39
C SER A 41 10.30 5.68 -2.11
N ASP A 42 10.56 6.85 -1.54
CA ASP A 42 11.73 7.66 -1.88
C ASP A 42 11.75 8.09 -3.36
N ILE A 43 10.68 8.79 -3.80
CA ILE A 43 10.53 9.38 -5.15
C ILE A 43 11.36 10.64 -5.32
N HIS A 44 11.52 11.41 -4.23
CA HIS A 44 12.37 12.60 -4.16
C HIS A 44 12.22 13.60 -5.30
N GLY A 45 10.99 13.80 -5.79
CA GLY A 45 10.67 14.80 -6.82
C GLY A 45 11.12 14.45 -8.24
N SER A 46 11.60 13.23 -8.50
CA SER A 46 11.96 12.77 -9.84
C SER A 46 10.73 12.49 -10.68
N ALA A 47 10.46 13.35 -11.67
CA ALA A 47 9.37 13.12 -12.62
C ALA A 47 9.67 11.93 -13.54
N PHE A 48 10.94 11.71 -13.88
CA PHE A 48 11.36 10.59 -14.72
C PHE A 48 11.04 9.23 -14.09
N TYR A 49 11.43 9.02 -12.83
CA TYR A 49 11.18 7.75 -12.15
C TYR A 49 9.75 7.63 -11.64
N CYS A 50 9.12 8.73 -11.22
CA CYS A 50 7.70 8.74 -10.88
C CYS A 50 6.83 8.31 -12.06
N LYS A 51 7.15 8.77 -13.29
CA LYS A 51 6.44 8.32 -14.49
C LYS A 51 6.56 6.82 -14.70
N GLN A 52 7.75 6.24 -14.55
CA GLN A 52 7.94 4.79 -14.65
C GLN A 52 7.17 4.02 -13.56
N LEU A 53 7.14 4.56 -12.33
CA LEU A 53 6.32 4.00 -11.26
C LEU A 53 4.83 4.01 -11.63
N MET A 54 4.33 5.11 -12.24
CA MET A 54 2.94 5.20 -12.70
C MET A 54 2.65 4.25 -13.88
N ASP A 55 3.62 4.02 -14.75
CA ASP A 55 3.48 3.06 -15.84
C ASP A 55 3.45 1.61 -15.28
N ALA A 56 4.30 1.30 -14.29
CA ALA A 56 4.25 0.03 -13.55
C ALA A 56 2.93 -0.13 -12.76
N TYR A 57 2.46 0.93 -12.09
CA TYR A 57 1.16 0.94 -11.38
C TYR A 57 0.00 0.53 -12.30
N LYS A 58 -0.04 1.07 -13.53
CA LYS A 58 -1.08 0.72 -14.51
C LYS A 58 -1.00 -0.74 -14.95
N GLN A 59 0.23 -1.27 -15.11
CA GLN A 59 0.44 -2.67 -15.50
C GLN A 59 0.10 -3.64 -14.38
N GLU A 60 0.48 -3.32 -13.15
CA GLU A 60 0.19 -4.12 -11.96
C GLU A 60 -1.29 -4.09 -11.60
N ASN A 61 -1.98 -2.98 -11.87
CA ASN A 61 -3.37 -2.74 -11.52
C ASN A 61 -3.69 -3.11 -10.06
N PRO A 62 -2.97 -2.56 -9.07
CA PRO A 62 -3.17 -2.88 -7.66
C PRO A 62 -4.45 -2.24 -7.13
N ASP A 63 -5.00 -2.77 -6.04
CA ASP A 63 -6.13 -2.16 -5.32
C ASP A 63 -5.73 -0.85 -4.65
N LYS A 64 -4.50 -0.76 -4.15
CA LYS A 64 -3.91 0.44 -3.54
C LYS A 64 -2.42 0.55 -3.83
N LEU A 65 -1.91 1.79 -3.82
CA LEU A 65 -0.47 2.08 -3.78
C LEU A 65 -0.13 2.71 -2.42
N LEU A 66 0.70 2.01 -1.65
CA LEU A 66 1.27 2.51 -0.40
C LEU A 66 2.59 3.22 -0.68
N LEU A 67 2.66 4.50 -0.36
CA LEU A 67 3.86 5.32 -0.44
C LEU A 67 4.48 5.48 0.95
N LEU A 68 5.75 5.15 1.08
CA LEU A 68 6.45 5.19 2.38
C LEU A 68 7.19 6.52 2.64
N GLY A 69 6.77 7.60 1.97
CA GLY A 69 7.29 8.96 2.16
C GLY A 69 8.43 9.36 1.24
N ASP A 70 8.96 10.56 1.48
CA ASP A 70 9.98 11.24 0.70
C ASP A 70 9.59 11.40 -0.78
N LEU A 71 8.44 12.08 -1.00
CA LEU A 71 7.80 12.17 -2.32
C LEU A 71 8.36 13.30 -3.20
N LEU A 72 8.46 14.53 -2.66
CA LEU A 72 8.69 15.73 -3.45
C LEU A 72 10.09 16.34 -3.31
N TYR A 73 10.63 16.39 -2.12
CA TYR A 73 11.93 17.01 -1.84
C TYR A 73 13.06 15.99 -1.94
N HIS A 74 14.16 16.36 -2.62
CA HIS A 74 15.31 15.46 -2.80
C HIS A 74 16.10 15.22 -1.50
N GLY A 75 15.95 16.11 -0.49
CA GLY A 75 16.73 16.10 0.73
C GLY A 75 18.13 16.72 0.55
N PRO A 76 18.66 17.42 1.58
CA PRO A 76 19.90 18.19 1.44
C PRO A 76 21.16 17.34 1.31
N ARG A 77 21.05 16.03 1.56
CA ARG A 77 22.18 15.07 1.52
C ARG A 77 22.28 14.28 0.21
N ASN A 78 21.29 14.41 -0.66
CA ASN A 78 21.26 13.70 -1.94
C ASN A 78 21.49 14.67 -3.08
N ASP A 79 22.14 14.20 -4.15
CA ASP A 79 22.13 14.91 -5.42
C ASP A 79 20.72 14.95 -6.02
N LEU A 80 20.47 15.90 -6.91
CA LEU A 80 19.20 15.97 -7.60
C LEU A 80 18.97 14.72 -8.45
N PRO A 81 17.86 14.01 -8.26
CA PRO A 81 17.57 12.86 -9.09
C PRO A 81 17.25 13.27 -10.53
N LYS A 82 17.32 12.32 -11.43
CA LYS A 82 17.05 12.55 -12.85
C LYS A 82 15.66 13.19 -13.03
N ASP A 83 15.60 14.28 -13.79
CA ASP A 83 14.41 15.07 -14.07
C ASP A 83 13.69 15.48 -12.78
N TYR A 84 14.41 16.19 -11.91
CA TYR A 84 13.84 16.75 -10.69
C TYR A 84 12.78 17.80 -11.02
N ALA A 85 11.52 17.42 -10.97
CA ALA A 85 10.37 18.26 -11.31
C ALA A 85 9.17 17.96 -10.38
N PRO A 86 9.22 18.39 -9.09
CA PRO A 86 8.19 18.08 -8.10
C PRO A 86 6.76 18.40 -8.54
N LYS A 87 6.56 19.51 -9.29
CA LYS A 87 5.23 19.85 -9.82
C LYS A 87 4.65 18.79 -10.76
N GLN A 88 5.49 18.07 -11.49
CA GLN A 88 5.03 16.96 -12.33
C GLN A 88 4.70 15.74 -11.48
N VAL A 89 5.49 15.47 -10.43
CA VAL A 89 5.21 14.40 -9.46
C VAL A 89 3.86 14.64 -8.78
N ILE A 90 3.61 15.86 -8.29
CA ILE A 90 2.31 16.25 -7.70
C ILE A 90 1.16 15.95 -8.67
N LYS A 91 1.28 16.34 -9.94
CA LYS A 91 0.24 16.07 -10.95
C LYS A 91 -0.02 14.57 -11.14
N MET A 92 1.04 13.77 -11.20
CA MET A 92 0.93 12.32 -11.39
C MET A 92 0.28 11.64 -10.18
N LEU A 93 0.70 11.95 -8.96
CA LEU A 93 0.17 11.36 -7.74
C LEU A 93 -1.28 11.82 -7.48
N ASN A 94 -1.60 13.09 -7.66
CA ASN A 94 -2.96 13.60 -7.49
C ASN A 94 -3.96 12.98 -8.48
N ALA A 95 -3.51 12.52 -9.64
CA ALA A 95 -4.38 11.86 -10.61
C ALA A 95 -4.93 10.50 -10.12
N ILE A 96 -4.32 9.90 -9.11
CA ILE A 96 -4.72 8.62 -8.49
C ILE A 96 -4.90 8.73 -6.97
N SER A 97 -5.16 9.93 -6.46
CA SER A 97 -5.16 10.26 -5.03
C SER A 97 -6.09 9.37 -4.19
N ASP A 98 -7.21 8.91 -4.73
CA ASP A 98 -8.16 8.00 -4.10
C ASP A 98 -7.64 6.55 -3.95
N GLN A 99 -6.58 6.19 -4.68
CA GLN A 99 -5.93 4.90 -4.60
C GLN A 99 -4.67 4.91 -3.72
N LEU A 100 -4.28 6.07 -3.18
CA LEU A 100 -3.06 6.21 -2.41
C LEU A 100 -3.28 6.06 -0.91
N ILE A 101 -2.34 5.37 -0.27
CA ILE A 101 -2.08 5.41 1.16
C ILE A 101 -0.66 5.94 1.32
N CYS A 102 -0.42 6.88 2.23
CA CYS A 102 0.91 7.46 2.39
C CYS A 102 1.26 7.63 3.86
N VAL A 103 2.52 7.40 4.19
CA VAL A 103 3.12 7.79 5.47
C VAL A 103 4.15 8.89 5.25
N ARG A 104 4.35 9.71 6.28
CA ARG A 104 5.29 10.83 6.27
C ARG A 104 6.73 10.34 6.26
N GLY A 105 7.52 10.83 5.30
CA GLY A 105 8.97 10.74 5.33
C GLY A 105 9.63 11.89 6.10
N ASN A 106 10.95 11.89 6.16
CA ASN A 106 11.69 12.98 6.79
C ASN A 106 11.76 14.24 5.91
N CYS A 107 11.39 14.14 4.66
CA CYS A 107 11.38 15.27 3.73
C CYS A 107 9.99 15.91 3.57
N GLU A 108 8.91 15.30 4.05
CA GLU A 108 7.57 15.89 3.99
C GLU A 108 7.41 17.03 5.00
N ALA A 109 6.88 18.15 4.50
CA ALA A 109 6.50 19.32 5.28
C ALA A 109 5.00 19.62 5.12
N GLU A 110 4.47 20.51 5.97
CA GLU A 110 3.07 20.94 5.91
C GLU A 110 2.69 21.52 4.54
N VAL A 111 3.65 22.13 3.83
CA VAL A 111 3.43 22.67 2.48
C VAL A 111 3.14 21.57 1.44
N ASP A 112 3.65 20.35 1.65
CA ASP A 112 3.39 19.24 0.74
C ASP A 112 1.92 18.78 0.85
N GLN A 113 1.34 18.83 2.06
CA GLN A 113 -0.08 18.57 2.25
C GLN A 113 -0.98 19.60 1.58
N MET A 114 -0.50 20.84 1.33
CA MET A 114 -1.28 21.86 0.64
C MET A 114 -1.42 21.59 -0.87
N VAL A 115 -0.54 20.77 -1.43
CA VAL A 115 -0.47 20.51 -2.88
C VAL A 115 -0.78 19.06 -3.26
N LEU A 116 -0.80 18.13 -2.29
CA LEU A 116 -1.16 16.74 -2.48
C LEU A 116 -2.59 16.48 -1.98
N ASN A 117 -3.43 15.85 -2.80
CA ASN A 117 -4.86 15.61 -2.56
C ASN A 117 -5.13 14.37 -1.70
N PHE A 118 -4.13 13.85 -1.02
CA PHE A 118 -4.22 12.70 -0.11
C PHE A 118 -3.39 12.97 1.15
N PRO A 119 -3.67 12.31 2.29
CA PRO A 119 -2.91 12.51 3.51
C PRO A 119 -1.45 12.09 3.35
N VAL A 120 -0.50 12.97 3.74
CA VAL A 120 0.96 12.72 3.64
C VAL A 120 1.71 12.95 4.95
N LEU A 121 1.04 13.37 6.01
CA LEU A 121 1.68 13.72 7.30
C LEU A 121 1.47 12.68 8.39
N SER A 122 0.92 11.50 8.09
CA SER A 122 0.78 10.43 9.06
C SER A 122 2.12 9.73 9.30
N GLU A 123 2.61 9.71 10.52
CA GLU A 123 3.90 9.10 10.90
C GLU A 123 3.97 7.59 10.60
N SER A 124 2.83 6.93 10.65
CA SER A 124 2.69 5.49 10.37
C SER A 124 1.29 5.12 9.93
N CYS A 125 1.17 3.95 9.35
CA CYS A 125 -0.11 3.33 9.04
C CYS A 125 -0.04 1.84 9.42
N ILE A 126 -1.13 1.31 9.96
CA ILE A 126 -1.25 -0.12 10.28
C ILE A 126 -2.25 -0.72 9.32
N LEU A 127 -1.79 -1.72 8.56
CA LEU A 127 -2.63 -2.52 7.68
C LEU A 127 -2.80 -3.92 8.29
N TYR A 128 -4.01 -4.45 8.22
CA TYR A 128 -4.28 -5.84 8.59
C TYR A 128 -4.79 -6.56 7.35
N ILE A 129 -3.94 -7.38 6.75
CA ILE A 129 -4.20 -8.02 5.46
C ILE A 129 -3.88 -9.52 5.60
N ASP A 130 -4.79 -10.39 5.17
CA ASP A 130 -4.65 -11.85 5.17
C ASP A 130 -4.25 -12.45 6.52
N GLY A 131 -4.65 -11.81 7.62
CA GLY A 131 -4.33 -12.24 8.99
C GLY A 131 -2.97 -11.74 9.50
N GLN A 132 -2.27 -10.90 8.74
CA GLN A 132 -0.96 -10.33 9.09
C GLN A 132 -1.07 -8.84 9.37
N THR A 133 -0.43 -8.37 10.42
CA THR A 133 -0.27 -6.95 10.73
C THR A 133 0.97 -6.40 10.02
N ILE A 134 0.79 -5.35 9.24
CA ILE A 134 1.87 -4.61 8.59
C ILE A 134 1.92 -3.22 9.21
N TYR A 135 2.99 -2.92 9.93
CA TYR A 135 3.30 -1.58 10.43
C TYR A 135 4.16 -0.86 9.39
N ALA A 136 3.56 0.06 8.67
CA ALA A 136 4.22 0.86 7.64
C ALA A 136 4.61 2.23 8.20
N THR A 137 5.86 2.61 8.01
CA THR A 137 6.43 3.91 8.39
C THR A 137 7.57 4.25 7.43
N HIS A 138 8.05 5.49 7.44
CA HIS A 138 9.18 5.82 6.57
C HIS A 138 10.51 5.16 7.00
N GLY A 139 10.78 5.08 8.30
CA GLY A 139 12.00 4.45 8.80
C GLY A 139 12.98 5.40 9.52
N HIS A 140 12.74 6.70 9.49
CA HIS A 140 13.61 7.69 10.16
C HIS A 140 13.35 7.82 11.67
N ILE A 141 12.17 7.43 12.15
CA ILE A 141 11.82 7.38 13.58
C ILE A 141 11.78 5.92 14.05
N ASN A 142 10.91 5.12 13.46
CA ASN A 142 10.81 3.69 13.73
C ASN A 142 11.57 2.92 12.66
N SER A 143 12.53 2.11 13.09
CA SER A 143 13.41 1.33 12.21
C SER A 143 13.71 -0.03 12.84
N PRO A 144 14.39 -0.96 12.18
CA PRO A 144 14.82 -2.21 12.82
C PRO A 144 15.69 -2.02 14.07
N ALA A 145 16.41 -0.90 14.17
CA ALA A 145 17.22 -0.57 15.36
C ALA A 145 16.37 0.05 16.51
N ASN A 146 15.23 0.63 16.18
CA ASN A 146 14.27 1.21 17.12
C ASN A 146 12.84 0.84 16.68
N PRO A 147 12.46 -0.45 16.73
CA PRO A 147 11.17 -0.89 16.24
C PRO A 147 10.01 -0.42 17.13
N PRO A 148 8.82 -0.20 16.56
CA PRO A 148 7.62 -0.05 17.37
C PRO A 148 7.32 -1.36 18.10
N LYS A 149 6.30 -1.36 18.97
CA LYS A 149 5.87 -2.61 19.62
C LYS A 149 5.22 -3.53 18.57
N LEU A 150 5.93 -4.58 18.21
CA LEU A 150 5.52 -5.60 17.27
C LEU A 150 5.45 -6.97 17.93
N HIS A 151 4.66 -7.87 17.37
CA HIS A 151 4.51 -9.26 17.79
C HIS A 151 5.07 -10.20 16.74
N LYS A 152 5.30 -11.44 17.14
CA LYS A 152 5.78 -12.47 16.21
C LYS A 152 4.78 -12.67 15.06
N GLY A 153 5.30 -12.53 13.83
CA GLY A 153 4.51 -12.60 12.59
C GLY A 153 4.10 -11.24 12.03
N ASP A 154 4.29 -10.13 12.78
CA ASP A 154 4.07 -8.79 12.24
C ASP A 154 5.17 -8.40 11.25
N VAL A 155 4.85 -7.47 10.36
CA VAL A 155 5.79 -6.89 9.38
C VAL A 155 6.10 -5.45 9.77
N LEU A 156 7.37 -5.10 9.83
CA LEU A 156 7.85 -3.72 9.82
C LEU A 156 8.25 -3.36 8.39
N LEU A 157 7.52 -2.45 7.78
CA LEU A 157 7.73 -1.99 6.40
C LEU A 157 8.23 -0.54 6.42
N THR A 158 9.42 -0.30 5.84
CA THR A 158 10.02 1.04 5.79
C THR A 158 10.63 1.37 4.43
N GLY A 159 10.90 2.66 4.19
CA GLY A 159 11.75 3.21 3.14
C GLY A 159 13.07 3.76 3.69
N HIS A 160 13.37 5.03 3.42
CA HIS A 160 14.43 5.87 4.00
C HIS A 160 15.87 5.48 3.71
N THR A 161 16.22 4.20 3.80
CA THR A 161 17.59 3.74 3.57
C THR A 161 17.95 3.74 2.10
N HIS A 162 16.97 3.70 1.20
CA HIS A 162 17.08 3.54 -0.25
C HIS A 162 17.66 2.17 -0.66
N ILE A 163 17.72 1.22 0.27
CA ILE A 163 18.28 -0.12 0.06
C ILE A 163 17.15 -1.12 0.26
N PRO A 164 16.84 -1.96 -0.72
CA PRO A 164 15.83 -3.02 -0.54
C PRO A 164 16.28 -4.01 0.53
N ALA A 165 15.31 -4.46 1.35
CA ALA A 165 15.62 -5.39 2.43
C ALA A 165 14.47 -6.36 2.67
N TRP A 166 14.85 -7.57 3.12
CA TRP A 166 13.98 -8.66 3.59
C TRP A 166 14.74 -9.42 4.68
N LYS A 167 14.48 -9.08 5.93
CA LYS A 167 15.23 -9.64 7.05
C LYS A 167 14.30 -10.05 8.18
N GLU A 168 14.44 -11.29 8.64
CA GLU A 168 13.73 -11.80 9.79
C GLU A 168 14.44 -11.39 11.09
N TYR A 169 13.66 -10.90 12.04
CA TYR A 169 14.04 -10.61 13.43
C TYR A 169 13.22 -11.52 14.35
N ASP A 170 13.61 -11.62 15.62
CA ASP A 170 12.95 -12.53 16.57
C ASP A 170 11.43 -12.30 16.68
N ASN A 171 10.99 -11.05 16.57
CA ASN A 171 9.60 -10.66 16.79
C ASN A 171 8.88 -10.16 15.53
N PHE A 172 9.57 -9.88 14.43
CA PHE A 172 8.96 -9.32 13.23
C PHE A 172 9.78 -9.58 11.97
N LEU A 173 9.12 -9.46 10.85
CA LEU A 173 9.74 -9.46 9.54
C LEU A 173 9.99 -7.99 9.11
N TYR A 174 11.23 -7.67 8.77
CA TYR A 174 11.58 -6.34 8.25
C TYR A 174 11.64 -6.34 6.73
N LEU A 175 10.91 -5.41 6.10
CA LEU A 175 10.85 -5.25 4.65
C LEU A 175 11.11 -3.79 4.24
N ASN A 176 11.78 -3.61 3.09
CA ASN A 176 12.02 -2.31 2.48
C ASN A 176 11.98 -2.45 0.95
N PRO A 177 11.21 -1.63 0.22
CA PRO A 177 11.18 -1.67 -1.25
C PRO A 177 12.45 -1.12 -1.91
N GLY A 178 13.32 -0.43 -1.18
CA GLY A 178 14.36 0.41 -1.74
C GLY A 178 13.84 1.79 -2.14
N SER A 179 14.47 2.43 -3.11
CA SER A 179 14.07 3.75 -3.61
C SER A 179 13.66 3.70 -5.08
N VAL A 180 12.60 4.42 -5.39
CA VAL A 180 12.14 4.62 -6.77
C VAL A 180 13.17 5.42 -7.57
N SER A 181 13.78 6.46 -7.00
CA SER A 181 14.57 7.42 -7.76
C SER A 181 16.06 7.47 -7.41
N ILE A 182 16.44 7.13 -6.18
CA ILE A 182 17.83 7.27 -5.68
C ILE A 182 18.24 5.97 -4.95
N PRO A 183 18.24 4.81 -5.62
CA PRO A 183 18.69 3.56 -5.00
C PRO A 183 20.15 3.66 -4.57
N LYS A 184 20.51 2.97 -3.48
CA LYS A 184 21.86 2.92 -2.93
C LYS A 184 22.45 1.52 -3.02
N GLU A 185 23.75 1.42 -2.81
CA GLU A 185 24.52 0.15 -2.81
C GLU A 185 24.34 -0.67 -4.09
N GLY A 186 24.13 0.00 -5.23
CA GLY A 186 23.96 -0.67 -6.52
C GLY A 186 22.65 -1.40 -6.68
N SER A 187 21.66 -1.12 -5.80
CA SER A 187 20.33 -1.71 -5.92
C SER A 187 19.52 -1.10 -7.09
N GLU A 188 18.45 -1.80 -7.47
CA GLU A 188 17.60 -1.41 -8.58
C GLU A 188 16.63 -0.28 -8.20
N HIS A 189 16.25 0.53 -9.19
CA HIS A 189 15.07 1.37 -9.10
C HIS A 189 13.83 0.49 -9.08
N GLY A 190 13.08 0.47 -7.97
CA GLY A 190 12.06 -0.57 -7.82
C GLY A 190 10.91 -0.22 -6.88
N TYR A 191 10.08 -1.22 -6.72
CA TYR A 191 8.89 -1.23 -5.86
C TYR A 191 8.65 -2.67 -5.38
N MET A 192 7.69 -2.83 -4.45
CA MET A 192 7.21 -4.15 -4.04
C MET A 192 5.74 -4.34 -4.42
N ILE A 193 5.37 -5.60 -4.60
CA ILE A 193 3.97 -6.05 -4.65
C ILE A 193 3.74 -7.00 -3.49
N TYR A 194 2.62 -6.81 -2.78
CA TYR A 194 2.02 -7.82 -1.93
C TYR A 194 0.80 -8.39 -2.63
N GLU A 195 0.78 -9.68 -2.85
CA GLU A 195 -0.32 -10.42 -3.47
C GLU A 195 -0.23 -11.89 -3.05
N ASP A 196 -1.35 -12.52 -2.76
CA ASP A 196 -1.43 -13.95 -2.38
C ASP A 196 -0.50 -14.33 -1.21
N LYS A 197 -0.39 -13.46 -0.20
CA LYS A 197 0.48 -13.60 0.98
C LYS A 197 1.98 -13.64 0.65
N LYS A 198 2.37 -13.12 -0.50
CA LYS A 198 3.77 -13.03 -0.94
C LYS A 198 4.17 -11.58 -1.12
N PHE A 199 5.42 -11.31 -0.82
CA PHE A 199 6.05 -10.04 -1.16
C PHE A 199 7.03 -10.26 -2.33
N LEU A 200 6.87 -9.46 -3.38
CA LEU A 200 7.71 -9.49 -4.56
C LEU A 200 8.42 -8.15 -4.72
N TRP A 201 9.74 -8.17 -4.82
CA TRP A 201 10.53 -6.99 -5.20
C TRP A 201 10.71 -6.96 -6.71
N LYS A 202 10.36 -5.82 -7.30
CA LYS A 202 10.34 -5.66 -8.76
C LYS A 202 11.09 -4.41 -9.17
N THR A 203 11.79 -4.48 -10.29
CA THR A 203 12.31 -3.29 -10.96
C THR A 203 11.17 -2.43 -11.50
N LEU A 204 11.41 -1.14 -11.81
CA LEU A 204 10.41 -0.28 -12.46
C LEU A 204 9.99 -0.78 -13.87
N LYS A 205 10.73 -1.76 -14.43
CA LYS A 205 10.34 -2.45 -15.67
C LYS A 205 9.40 -3.62 -15.46
N GLY A 206 9.18 -4.01 -14.19
CA GLY A 206 8.30 -5.13 -13.82
C GLY A 206 9.01 -6.45 -13.61
N ASP A 207 10.34 -6.53 -13.77
CA ASP A 207 11.11 -7.76 -13.54
C ASP A 207 11.16 -8.07 -12.04
N VAL A 208 10.77 -9.28 -11.64
CA VAL A 208 10.89 -9.76 -10.26
C VAL A 208 12.32 -10.18 -9.99
N TYR A 209 12.96 -9.62 -8.96
CA TYR A 209 14.32 -9.99 -8.57
C TYR A 209 14.38 -10.64 -7.18
N HIS A 210 13.32 -10.55 -6.38
CA HIS A 210 13.21 -11.27 -5.10
C HIS A 210 11.74 -11.58 -4.79
N THR A 211 11.51 -12.71 -4.09
CA THR A 211 10.18 -13.16 -3.61
C THR A 211 10.30 -13.73 -2.22
N LEU A 212 9.37 -13.37 -1.35
CA LEU A 212 9.25 -13.89 0.01
C LEU A 212 7.83 -14.38 0.25
#